data_4a1befec263f5d6898e37f421fc38dc9
#
_entry.id   4a1befec263f5d6898e37f421fc38dc9
#
_cell.length_a   1.000
_cell.length_b   1.000
_cell.length_c   1.000
_cell.angle_alpha   90.00
_cell.angle_beta   90.00
_cell.angle_gamma   90.00
#
_symmetry.space_group_name_H-M   'P 1'
#
loop_
_entity.id
_entity.type
_entity.pdbx_description
1 polymer ?
#
loop_
_entity_poly.entity_id
_entity_poly.type
_entity_poly.pdbx_seq_one_letter_code
_entity_poly.pdbx_strand_id
1 'polypeptide(L)'
;MMARIMAAMLGGLSLGLIAMPSANAQTVEQFYRGKTITVLVGTSPGGINDITARFAAKHFGRFIPGNPLINVQYTPGGGGLVTANSIYNASERDGTVLAKLERATPQLAIQGYPQAQFDPTKLAWLGSMSSYADDAYLMLINADHPAKSVNDIKPGGARRLTLGANNAASSNLIFGIIAKEVLHLNLNVVRGYTGAAPLFLAMARKEIDGQLVGMSSVKTGQRDMWEKRAFRTLVQFGRTTRHPEFPDVPTGRELAPSPDMLSLIEFAEIPFFM
;
A
#
# COMPACT_ATOMS: atom_id res chain seq x y z
N MET A 1 43.04 -36.64 77.24
CA MET A 1 41.74 -35.96 77.47
C MET A 1 41.57 -34.92 76.34
N MET A 2 41.50 -35.36 75.11
CA MET A 2 41.28 -34.51 73.91
C MET A 2 41.00 -35.42 72.73
N ALA A 3 39.88 -36.10 72.70
CA ALA A 3 39.46 -36.95 71.58
C ALA A 3 38.01 -37.32 71.67
N ARG A 4 37.13 -36.39 71.73
CA ARG A 4 35.66 -36.65 71.70
C ARG A 4 34.80 -35.40 71.38
N ILE A 5 35.16 -34.57 70.35
CA ILE A 5 34.26 -33.55 69.79
C ILE A 5 34.59 -33.42 68.30
N MET A 6 34.32 -34.45 67.50
CA MET A 6 34.38 -34.32 66.04
C MET A 6 33.48 -35.36 65.36
N ALA A 7 32.21 -35.36 65.72
CA ALA A 7 31.24 -36.23 65.09
C ALA A 7 29.82 -35.70 65.25
N ALA A 8 29.51 -34.48 64.80
CA ALA A 8 28.11 -34.02 64.72
C ALA A 8 27.99 -32.77 63.82
N MET A 9 28.43 -32.79 62.58
CA MET A 9 28.04 -31.79 61.56
C MET A 9 28.06 -32.39 60.16
N LEU A 10 27.40 -33.51 59.98
CA LEU A 10 27.09 -34.07 58.66
C LEU A 10 25.62 -34.45 58.65
N GLY A 11 24.77 -33.45 58.60
CA GLY A 11 23.33 -33.67 58.57
C GLY A 11 22.66 -32.45 57.97
N GLY A 12 22.23 -32.51 56.73
CA GLY A 12 21.15 -31.64 56.27
C GLY A 12 21.49 -30.62 55.16
N LEU A 13 22.15 -31.01 54.08
CA LEU A 13 22.03 -30.27 52.85
C LEU A 13 21.08 -31.03 51.90
N SER A 14 19.79 -31.10 52.28
CA SER A 14 18.73 -31.48 51.38
C SER A 14 18.59 -30.36 50.35
N LEU A 15 19.20 -30.53 49.18
CA LEU A 15 18.89 -29.72 47.98
C LEU A 15 17.39 -29.92 47.69
N GLY A 16 16.57 -28.97 48.12
CA GLY A 16 15.22 -28.86 47.62
C GLY A 16 15.29 -28.56 46.10
N LEU A 17 15.05 -29.59 45.28
CA LEU A 17 14.72 -29.39 43.86
C LEU A 17 13.45 -28.55 43.84
N ILE A 18 13.63 -27.22 43.69
CA ILE A 18 12.52 -26.33 43.32
C ILE A 18 12.17 -26.75 41.89
N ALA A 19 11.09 -27.55 41.75
CA ALA A 19 10.46 -27.83 40.49
C ALA A 19 10.03 -26.47 39.92
N MET A 20 10.83 -25.87 39.04
CA MET A 20 10.40 -24.69 38.28
C MET A 20 9.17 -25.10 37.49
N PRO A 21 8.02 -24.44 37.65
CA PRO A 21 6.87 -24.70 36.85
C PRO A 21 7.31 -24.51 35.38
N SER A 22 7.18 -25.55 34.58
CA SER A 22 7.39 -25.48 33.12
C SER A 22 6.48 -24.37 32.64
N ALA A 23 7.06 -23.26 32.19
CA ALA A 23 6.31 -22.19 31.55
C ALA A 23 5.72 -22.80 30.27
N ASN A 24 4.47 -23.29 30.32
CA ASN A 24 3.75 -23.73 29.15
C ASN A 24 3.57 -22.49 28.27
N ALA A 25 4.42 -22.34 27.24
CA ALA A 25 4.25 -21.31 26.25
C ALA A 25 2.85 -21.45 25.63
N GLN A 26 2.07 -20.39 25.69
CA GLN A 26 0.74 -20.34 25.09
C GLN A 26 0.86 -20.68 23.59
N THR A 27 0.07 -21.64 23.11
CA THR A 27 0.06 -21.98 21.68
C THR A 27 -0.57 -20.84 20.87
N VAL A 28 -0.24 -20.74 19.58
CA VAL A 28 -0.82 -19.75 18.66
C VAL A 28 -2.36 -19.87 18.65
N GLU A 29 -2.87 -21.09 18.67
CA GLU A 29 -4.31 -21.36 18.73
C GLU A 29 -4.94 -20.81 20.03
N GLN A 30 -4.33 -21.07 21.17
CA GLN A 30 -4.80 -20.57 22.46
C GLN A 30 -4.77 -19.04 22.50
N PHE A 31 -3.75 -18.43 21.90
CA PHE A 31 -3.61 -16.98 21.84
C PHE A 31 -4.73 -16.34 21.03
N TYR A 32 -5.04 -16.84 19.83
CA TYR A 32 -6.01 -16.22 18.93
C TYR A 32 -7.46 -16.66 19.17
N ARG A 33 -7.71 -17.71 19.91
CA ARG A 33 -9.07 -18.19 20.18
C ARG A 33 -9.92 -17.13 20.85
N GLY A 34 -11.03 -16.75 20.23
CA GLY A 34 -11.95 -15.70 20.71
C GLY A 34 -11.43 -14.27 20.56
N LYS A 35 -10.25 -14.06 19.99
CA LYS A 35 -9.75 -12.70 19.70
C LYS A 35 -10.29 -12.16 18.37
N THR A 36 -10.22 -10.85 18.24
CA THR A 36 -10.46 -10.13 17.00
C THR A 36 -9.14 -9.51 16.54
N ILE A 37 -8.78 -9.72 15.27
CA ILE A 37 -7.68 -9.01 14.61
C ILE A 37 -8.27 -7.79 13.91
N THR A 38 -7.71 -6.62 14.16
CA THR A 38 -8.10 -5.38 13.50
C THR A 38 -7.17 -5.10 12.31
N VAL A 39 -7.74 -4.89 11.12
CA VAL A 39 -7.00 -4.46 9.93
C VAL A 39 -7.26 -2.98 9.70
N LEU A 40 -6.26 -2.13 9.93
CA LEU A 40 -6.31 -0.69 9.68
C LEU A 40 -6.09 -0.42 8.19
N VAL A 41 -6.96 0.38 7.57
CA VAL A 41 -6.88 0.75 6.14
C VAL A 41 -6.69 2.25 6.02
N GLY A 42 -5.60 2.68 5.37
CA GLY A 42 -5.20 4.09 5.24
C GLY A 42 -5.99 4.92 4.22
N THR A 43 -7.02 4.35 3.61
CA THR A 43 -7.87 5.03 2.62
C THR A 43 -9.34 4.98 3.01
N SER A 44 -10.15 5.83 2.37
CA SER A 44 -11.60 5.76 2.51
C SER A 44 -12.19 4.49 1.88
N PRO A 45 -13.36 4.02 2.35
CA PRO A 45 -14.08 2.91 1.75
C PRO A 45 -14.39 3.11 0.25
N GLY A 46 -14.62 2.01 -0.48
CA GLY A 46 -15.07 1.99 -1.87
C GLY A 46 -13.96 1.93 -2.92
N GLY A 47 -12.68 1.98 -2.53
CA GLY A 47 -11.54 1.78 -3.43
C GLY A 47 -10.96 0.37 -3.35
N ILE A 48 -9.92 0.10 -4.16
CA ILE A 48 -9.26 -1.23 -4.20
C ILE A 48 -8.67 -1.62 -2.85
N ASN A 49 -8.15 -0.68 -2.06
CA ASN A 49 -7.62 -0.97 -0.74
C ASN A 49 -8.70 -1.48 0.22
N ASP A 50 -9.91 -0.92 0.14
CA ASP A 50 -11.08 -1.38 0.87
C ASP A 50 -11.51 -2.79 0.41
N ILE A 51 -11.67 -2.99 -0.89
CA ILE A 51 -12.09 -4.27 -1.46
C ILE A 51 -11.13 -5.39 -1.05
N THR A 52 -9.83 -5.17 -1.19
CA THR A 52 -8.81 -6.15 -0.83
C THR A 52 -8.75 -6.40 0.68
N ALA A 53 -8.88 -5.36 1.51
CA ALA A 53 -8.91 -5.52 2.97
C ALA A 53 -10.13 -6.34 3.43
N ARG A 54 -11.31 -6.06 2.89
CA ARG A 54 -12.53 -6.84 3.20
C ARG A 54 -12.46 -8.27 2.66
N PHE A 55 -11.86 -8.47 1.49
CA PHE A 55 -11.60 -9.82 0.99
C PHE A 55 -10.69 -10.59 1.94
N ALA A 56 -9.58 -9.98 2.38
CA ALA A 56 -8.69 -10.58 3.38
C ALA A 56 -9.46 -10.88 4.69
N ALA A 57 -10.20 -9.91 5.21
CA ALA A 57 -10.96 -10.07 6.44
C ALA A 57 -11.94 -11.25 6.37
N LYS A 58 -12.58 -11.45 5.23
CA LYS A 58 -13.52 -12.56 5.02
C LYS A 58 -12.85 -13.93 5.02
N HIS A 59 -11.60 -14.02 4.59
CA HIS A 59 -10.95 -15.31 4.33
C HIS A 59 -9.76 -15.62 5.22
N PHE A 60 -9.07 -14.60 5.74
CA PHE A 60 -7.77 -14.76 6.39
C PHE A 60 -7.87 -15.46 7.75
N GLY A 61 -8.90 -15.17 8.56
CA GLY A 61 -9.08 -15.72 9.90
C GLY A 61 -9.06 -17.25 9.94
N ARG A 62 -9.62 -17.92 8.92
CA ARG A 62 -9.66 -19.39 8.85
C ARG A 62 -8.29 -20.06 8.69
N PHE A 63 -7.27 -19.31 8.29
CA PHE A 63 -5.90 -19.81 8.16
C PHE A 63 -5.03 -19.51 9.39
N ILE A 64 -5.58 -18.82 10.39
CA ILE A 64 -4.91 -18.55 11.66
C ILE A 64 -5.43 -19.55 12.69
N PRO A 65 -4.55 -20.33 13.36
CA PRO A 65 -4.96 -21.21 14.43
C PRO A 65 -5.75 -20.43 15.50
N GLY A 66 -6.88 -20.97 15.94
CA GLY A 66 -7.81 -20.25 16.84
C GLY A 66 -8.94 -19.50 16.12
N ASN A 67 -8.89 -19.39 14.79
CA ASN A 67 -9.94 -18.78 13.95
C ASN A 67 -10.43 -17.40 14.45
N PRO A 68 -9.53 -16.42 14.64
CA PRO A 68 -9.93 -15.11 15.13
C PRO A 68 -10.87 -14.40 14.14
N LEU A 69 -11.76 -13.58 14.67
CA LEU A 69 -12.52 -12.66 13.82
C LEU A 69 -11.60 -11.58 13.25
N ILE A 70 -11.88 -11.13 12.04
CA ILE A 70 -11.14 -10.04 11.41
C ILE A 70 -12.07 -8.85 11.21
N ASN A 71 -11.70 -7.71 11.78
CA ASN A 71 -12.42 -6.45 11.67
C ASN A 71 -11.62 -5.45 10.83
N VAL A 72 -12.28 -4.75 9.90
CA VAL A 72 -11.66 -3.70 9.08
C VAL A 72 -12.04 -2.34 9.63
N GLN A 73 -11.03 -1.50 9.91
CA GLN A 73 -11.21 -0.13 10.33
C GLN A 73 -10.49 0.83 9.39
N TYR A 74 -11.09 1.98 9.11
CA TYR A 74 -10.55 2.97 8.18
C TYR A 74 -9.96 4.14 8.97
N THR A 75 -8.70 4.44 8.69
CA THR A 75 -7.95 5.56 9.28
C THR A 75 -7.34 6.42 8.16
N PRO A 76 -8.18 7.01 7.26
CA PRO A 76 -7.70 7.78 6.13
C PRO A 76 -7.00 9.06 6.63
N GLY A 77 -5.98 9.50 5.92
CA GLY A 77 -5.27 10.74 6.19
C GLY A 77 -3.81 10.69 5.77
N GLY A 78 -3.28 11.83 5.32
CA GLY A 78 -1.89 11.97 4.90
C GLY A 78 -1.45 11.00 3.78
N GLY A 79 -2.40 10.43 3.01
CA GLY A 79 -2.06 9.39 2.02
C GLY A 79 -1.70 8.04 2.65
N GLY A 80 -2.30 7.70 3.78
CA GLY A 80 -2.00 6.48 4.53
C GLY A 80 -0.94 6.65 5.61
N LEU A 81 -0.29 7.82 5.71
CA LEU A 81 0.72 8.07 6.75
C LEU A 81 0.13 8.03 8.17
N VAL A 82 -1.12 8.47 8.35
CA VAL A 82 -1.81 8.36 9.65
C VAL A 82 -1.84 6.90 10.09
N THR A 83 -2.23 5.99 9.21
CA THR A 83 -2.26 4.55 9.49
C THR A 83 -0.86 3.99 9.75
N ALA A 84 0.13 4.36 8.93
CA ALA A 84 1.51 3.89 9.09
C ALA A 84 2.13 4.35 10.41
N ASN A 85 1.92 5.60 10.78
CA ASN A 85 2.37 6.13 12.06
C ASN A 85 1.65 5.47 13.24
N SER A 86 0.35 5.21 13.12
CA SER A 86 -0.46 4.55 14.15
C SER A 86 -0.02 3.11 14.39
N ILE A 87 0.15 2.31 13.33
CA ILE A 87 0.60 0.91 13.48
C ILE A 87 2.00 0.83 14.10
N TYR A 88 2.87 1.78 13.76
CA TYR A 88 4.25 1.79 14.27
C TYR A 88 4.36 2.29 15.71
N ASN A 89 3.65 3.36 16.07
CA ASN A 89 3.87 4.07 17.34
C ASN A 89 2.82 3.78 18.41
N ALA A 90 1.59 3.38 18.05
CA ALA A 90 0.47 3.34 18.97
C ALA A 90 -0.29 2.01 19.00
N SER A 91 -0.10 1.12 18.02
CA SER A 91 -0.82 -0.16 17.99
C SER A 91 -0.15 -1.21 18.88
N GLU A 92 -0.96 -2.13 19.40
CA GLU A 92 -0.46 -3.33 20.06
C GLU A 92 0.43 -4.14 19.12
N ARG A 93 1.52 -4.69 19.69
CA ARG A 93 2.54 -5.46 18.92
C ARG A 93 2.42 -6.96 19.14
N ASP A 94 1.25 -7.42 19.49
CA ASP A 94 0.96 -8.83 19.81
C ASP A 94 0.41 -9.63 18.62
N GLY A 95 0.29 -9.02 17.45
CA GLY A 95 -0.27 -9.64 16.24
C GLY A 95 -1.79 -9.49 16.12
N THR A 96 -2.46 -8.75 17.00
CA THR A 96 -3.91 -8.48 16.89
C THR A 96 -4.24 -7.24 16.06
N VAL A 97 -3.24 -6.45 15.67
CA VAL A 97 -3.41 -5.30 14.77
C VAL A 97 -2.55 -5.43 13.54
N LEU A 98 -3.16 -5.34 12.39
CA LEU A 98 -2.51 -5.34 11.08
C LEU A 98 -2.82 -4.03 10.36
N ALA A 99 -2.02 -3.66 9.36
CA ALA A 99 -2.30 -2.50 8.53
C ALA A 99 -2.23 -2.85 7.04
N LYS A 100 -3.18 -2.32 6.27
CA LYS A 100 -3.12 -2.24 4.82
C LYS A 100 -2.62 -0.86 4.44
N LEU A 101 -1.33 -0.75 4.19
CA LEU A 101 -0.67 0.50 3.84
C LEU A 101 -0.74 0.78 2.33
N GLU A 102 -0.62 2.05 1.99
CA GLU A 102 -0.36 2.48 0.63
C GLU A 102 1.04 2.02 0.20
N ARG A 103 1.16 1.65 -1.06
CA ARG A 103 2.36 1.02 -1.62
C ARG A 103 3.62 1.88 -1.49
N ALA A 104 3.51 3.18 -1.73
CA ALA A 104 4.64 4.11 -1.64
C ALA A 104 4.95 4.57 -0.20
N THR A 105 4.20 4.12 0.80
CA THR A 105 4.40 4.53 2.20
C THR A 105 5.84 4.26 2.69
N PRO A 106 6.47 3.09 2.44
CA PRO A 106 7.86 2.85 2.83
C PRO A 106 8.85 3.81 2.16
N GLN A 107 8.63 4.14 0.89
CA GLN A 107 9.51 5.05 0.15
C GLN A 107 9.52 6.45 0.76
N LEU A 108 8.39 6.97 1.23
CA LEU A 108 8.33 8.28 1.88
C LEU A 108 9.17 8.33 3.15
N ALA A 109 9.16 7.25 3.94
CA ALA A 109 9.99 7.17 5.13
C ALA A 109 11.49 7.13 4.78
N ILE A 110 11.88 6.33 3.78
CA ILE A 110 13.27 6.25 3.30
C ILE A 110 13.75 7.59 2.74
N GLN A 111 12.88 8.34 2.09
CA GLN A 111 13.17 9.68 1.56
C GLN A 111 13.23 10.77 2.64
N GLY A 112 12.99 10.42 3.91
CA GLY A 112 12.98 11.39 5.01
C GLY A 112 11.79 12.35 4.99
N TYR A 113 10.63 11.92 4.48
CA TYR A 113 9.42 12.74 4.47
C TYR A 113 9.00 13.08 5.91
N PRO A 114 8.90 14.38 6.31
CA PRO A 114 8.78 14.75 7.73
C PRO A 114 7.57 14.16 8.44
N GLN A 115 6.48 13.88 7.72
CA GLN A 115 5.27 13.30 8.27
C GLN A 115 5.32 11.77 8.37
N ALA A 116 6.35 11.11 7.84
CA ALA A 116 6.58 9.68 7.99
C ALA A 116 7.35 9.43 9.29
N GLN A 117 6.62 9.23 10.39
CA GLN A 117 7.16 9.05 11.75
C GLN A 117 7.26 7.56 12.10
N PHE A 118 7.80 6.76 11.20
CA PHE A 118 8.02 5.32 11.37
C PHE A 118 9.26 4.87 10.61
N ASP A 119 9.84 3.78 11.09
CA ASP A 119 10.96 3.09 10.42
C ASP A 119 10.40 1.86 9.68
N PRO A 120 10.38 1.87 8.34
CA PRO A 120 9.82 0.76 7.57
C PRO A 120 10.60 -0.55 7.75
N THR A 121 11.87 -0.50 8.18
CA THR A 121 12.70 -1.69 8.42
C THR A 121 12.32 -2.42 9.71
N LYS A 122 11.57 -1.78 10.60
CA LYS A 122 11.09 -2.34 11.87
C LYS A 122 9.64 -2.81 11.83
N LEU A 123 8.98 -2.71 10.69
CA LEU A 123 7.67 -3.28 10.47
C LEU A 123 7.80 -4.73 9.99
N ALA A 124 6.92 -5.61 10.49
CA ALA A 124 6.79 -6.97 9.97
C ALA A 124 5.94 -6.94 8.70
N TRP A 125 6.57 -7.04 7.54
CA TRP A 125 5.90 -7.09 6.24
C TRP A 125 5.41 -8.51 5.96
N LEU A 126 4.10 -8.68 5.87
CA LEU A 126 3.48 -9.99 5.66
C LEU A 126 3.38 -10.36 4.17
N GLY A 127 3.31 -9.38 3.29
CA GLY A 127 3.21 -9.57 1.86
C GLY A 127 2.33 -8.54 1.16
N SER A 128 2.07 -8.77 -0.12
CA SER A 128 1.20 -7.97 -0.97
C SER A 128 0.00 -8.78 -1.43
N MET A 129 -1.18 -8.17 -1.48
CA MET A 129 -2.40 -8.78 -2.00
C MET A 129 -2.64 -8.45 -3.48
N SER A 130 -1.70 -7.81 -4.13
CA SER A 130 -1.77 -7.50 -5.56
C SER A 130 -0.51 -7.99 -6.27
N SER A 131 -0.70 -8.64 -7.42
CA SER A 131 0.37 -8.93 -8.37
C SER A 131 0.33 -7.88 -9.48
N TYR A 132 1.51 -7.40 -9.88
CA TYR A 132 1.65 -6.49 -11.02
C TYR A 132 2.17 -7.17 -12.28
N ALA A 133 2.35 -8.48 -12.24
CA ALA A 133 2.70 -9.24 -13.45
C ALA A 133 1.70 -8.98 -14.59
N ASP A 134 0.41 -8.93 -14.23
CA ASP A 134 -0.71 -8.76 -15.16
C ASP A 134 -1.50 -7.45 -14.94
N ASP A 135 -0.91 -6.45 -14.29
CA ASP A 135 -1.53 -5.16 -14.06
C ASP A 135 -0.68 -4.03 -14.67
N ALA A 136 -1.25 -2.85 -14.77
CA ALA A 136 -0.58 -1.63 -15.19
C ALA A 136 -1.17 -0.46 -14.40
N TYR A 137 -0.37 0.59 -14.20
CA TYR A 137 -0.86 1.83 -13.63
C TYR A 137 -1.07 2.84 -14.76
N LEU A 138 -2.32 3.20 -15.00
CA LEU A 138 -2.75 3.88 -16.22
C LEU A 138 -3.01 5.36 -15.97
N MET A 139 -2.52 6.23 -16.84
CA MET A 139 -3.03 7.59 -16.96
C MET A 139 -4.32 7.53 -17.78
N LEU A 140 -5.45 7.57 -17.09
CA LEU A 140 -6.80 7.54 -17.68
C LEU A 140 -7.38 8.94 -17.78
N ILE A 141 -7.99 9.22 -18.93
CA ILE A 141 -8.85 10.39 -19.15
C ILE A 141 -10.24 9.94 -19.64
N ASN A 142 -11.22 10.82 -19.56
CA ASN A 142 -12.51 10.57 -20.19
C ASN A 142 -12.35 10.36 -21.70
N ALA A 143 -13.06 9.39 -22.28
CA ALA A 143 -12.92 9.02 -23.68
C ALA A 143 -13.38 10.13 -24.63
N ASP A 144 -14.32 11.00 -24.20
CA ASP A 144 -14.81 12.16 -24.94
C ASP A 144 -13.82 13.35 -24.91
N HIS A 145 -12.78 13.29 -24.08
CA HIS A 145 -11.78 14.34 -24.03
C HIS A 145 -11.06 14.49 -25.38
N PRO A 146 -10.78 15.73 -25.83
CA PRO A 146 -10.15 16.00 -27.13
C PRO A 146 -8.74 15.42 -27.31
N ALA A 147 -7.94 15.26 -26.25
CA ALA A 147 -6.64 14.59 -26.33
C ALA A 147 -6.82 13.10 -26.69
N LYS A 148 -6.12 12.65 -27.72
CA LYS A 148 -6.22 11.28 -28.24
C LYS A 148 -5.02 10.41 -27.89
N SER A 149 -3.88 11.04 -27.66
CA SER A 149 -2.60 10.38 -27.35
C SER A 149 -1.76 11.23 -26.42
N VAL A 150 -0.66 10.68 -25.92
CA VAL A 150 0.33 11.42 -25.14
C VAL A 150 0.94 12.61 -25.93
N ASN A 151 0.96 12.54 -27.25
CA ASN A 151 1.54 13.60 -28.08
C ASN A 151 0.74 14.90 -27.99
N ASP A 152 -0.57 14.84 -27.73
CA ASP A 152 -1.44 16.02 -27.59
C ASP A 152 -1.15 16.82 -26.31
N ILE A 153 -0.46 16.20 -25.35
CA ILE A 153 -0.12 16.78 -24.04
C ILE A 153 1.39 16.88 -23.78
N LYS A 154 2.22 16.63 -24.79
CA LYS A 154 3.67 16.90 -24.72
C LYS A 154 3.97 18.40 -24.73
N PRO A 155 5.20 18.83 -24.38
CA PRO A 155 5.64 20.20 -24.53
C PRO A 155 5.37 20.73 -25.95
N GLY A 156 4.71 21.88 -26.06
CA GLY A 156 4.26 22.41 -27.36
C GLY A 156 2.95 21.82 -27.88
N GLY A 157 2.40 20.79 -27.23
CA GLY A 157 1.05 20.28 -27.48
C GLY A 157 -0.03 21.31 -27.10
N ALA A 158 -1.13 21.31 -27.83
CA ALA A 158 -2.19 22.32 -27.72
C ALA A 158 -3.02 22.19 -26.43
N ARG A 159 -2.80 21.18 -25.60
CA ARG A 159 -3.73 20.84 -24.51
C ARG A 159 -3.06 20.65 -23.18
N ARG A 160 -3.70 21.18 -22.16
CA ARG A 160 -3.37 20.93 -20.75
C ARG A 160 -4.43 20.00 -20.16
N LEU A 161 -4.02 18.94 -19.44
CA LEU A 161 -4.91 18.06 -18.69
C LEU A 161 -4.90 18.41 -17.21
N THR A 162 -6.07 18.38 -16.58
CA THR A 162 -6.21 18.43 -15.14
C THR A 162 -6.42 16.99 -14.62
N LEU A 163 -5.41 16.47 -13.91
CA LEU A 163 -5.46 15.17 -13.26
C LEU A 163 -5.73 15.32 -11.77
N GLY A 164 -6.66 14.54 -11.27
CA GLY A 164 -6.88 14.42 -9.83
C GLY A 164 -5.93 13.42 -9.19
N ALA A 165 -5.49 13.73 -7.98
CA ALA A 165 -4.61 12.87 -7.19
C ALA A 165 -4.98 12.88 -5.70
N ASN A 166 -4.58 11.81 -5.01
CA ASN A 166 -4.72 11.69 -3.57
C ASN A 166 -3.61 12.49 -2.86
N ASN A 167 -3.11 11.95 -1.76
CA ASN A 167 -2.07 12.55 -0.92
C ASN A 167 -0.67 11.98 -1.23
N ALA A 168 0.33 12.45 -0.49
CA ALA A 168 1.74 12.23 -0.75
C ALA A 168 2.18 10.76 -0.92
N ALA A 169 1.64 9.82 -0.13
CA ALA A 169 2.00 8.40 -0.21
C ALA A 169 1.29 7.63 -1.34
N SER A 170 0.45 8.30 -2.13
CA SER A 170 -0.32 7.62 -3.16
C SER A 170 0.44 7.55 -4.49
N SER A 171 0.41 6.38 -5.12
CA SER A 171 1.05 6.17 -6.42
C SER A 171 0.48 7.11 -7.49
N ASN A 172 -0.81 7.49 -7.41
CA ASN A 172 -1.40 8.39 -8.39
C ASN A 172 -0.82 9.82 -8.32
N LEU A 173 -0.47 10.32 -7.14
CA LEU A 173 0.22 11.59 -7.03
C LEU A 173 1.66 11.46 -7.50
N ILE A 174 2.38 10.42 -7.09
CA ILE A 174 3.78 10.22 -7.47
C ILE A 174 3.91 10.15 -8.99
N PHE A 175 3.13 9.31 -9.66
CA PHE A 175 3.18 9.26 -11.13
C PHE A 175 2.61 10.50 -11.80
N GLY A 176 1.69 11.22 -11.16
CA GLY A 176 1.25 12.53 -11.64
C GLY A 176 2.38 13.56 -11.65
N ILE A 177 3.21 13.57 -10.60
CA ILE A 177 4.41 14.41 -10.53
C ILE A 177 5.45 13.94 -11.55
N ILE A 178 5.73 12.63 -11.65
CA ILE A 178 6.64 12.09 -12.65
C ILE A 178 6.19 12.49 -14.07
N ALA A 179 4.92 12.31 -14.40
CA ALA A 179 4.40 12.67 -15.70
C ALA A 179 4.55 14.16 -16.02
N LYS A 180 4.35 15.02 -15.02
CA LYS A 180 4.45 16.47 -15.17
C LYS A 180 5.90 16.95 -15.18
N GLU A 181 6.70 16.57 -14.18
CA GLU A 181 8.02 17.18 -13.93
C GLU A 181 9.16 16.43 -14.63
N VAL A 182 9.04 15.10 -14.81
CA VAL A 182 10.07 14.25 -15.42
C VAL A 182 9.79 14.04 -16.91
N LEU A 183 8.55 13.72 -17.27
CA LEU A 183 8.17 13.56 -18.67
C LEU A 183 7.75 14.89 -19.33
N HIS A 184 7.75 15.97 -18.60
CA HIS A 184 7.36 17.32 -19.03
C HIS A 184 6.00 17.38 -19.74
N LEU A 185 5.05 16.52 -19.34
CA LEU A 185 3.71 16.56 -19.91
C LEU A 185 2.94 17.78 -19.39
N ASN A 186 2.13 18.38 -20.25
CA ASN A 186 1.35 19.57 -19.93
C ASN A 186 0.17 19.23 -19.01
N LEU A 187 0.46 19.10 -17.71
CA LEU A 187 -0.47 18.64 -16.68
C LEU A 187 -0.66 19.69 -15.58
N ASN A 188 -1.89 19.72 -15.08
CA ASN A 188 -2.23 20.29 -13.78
C ASN A 188 -2.62 19.15 -12.86
N VAL A 189 -1.98 19.01 -11.69
CA VAL A 189 -2.26 17.92 -10.73
C VAL A 189 -2.95 18.51 -9.51
N VAL A 190 -4.24 18.23 -9.37
CA VAL A 190 -5.09 18.66 -8.24
C VAL A 190 -5.05 17.58 -7.16
N ARG A 191 -4.59 17.95 -5.96
CA ARG A 191 -4.38 17.06 -4.82
C ARG A 191 -5.54 17.12 -3.83
N GLY A 192 -5.63 16.11 -2.96
CA GLY A 192 -6.52 16.14 -1.80
C GLY A 192 -7.72 15.20 -1.88
N TYR A 193 -7.85 14.43 -2.93
CA TYR A 193 -8.86 13.38 -3.00
C TYR A 193 -8.53 12.23 -2.04
N THR A 194 -9.56 11.63 -1.46
CA THR A 194 -9.41 10.60 -0.40
C THR A 194 -9.33 9.17 -0.94
N GLY A 195 -9.41 8.98 -2.26
CA GLY A 195 -9.34 7.66 -2.91
C GLY A 195 -9.78 7.68 -4.37
N ALA A 196 -9.79 6.50 -5.03
CA ALA A 196 -10.14 6.39 -6.44
C ALA A 196 -11.63 6.69 -6.72
N ALA A 197 -12.54 6.32 -5.81
CA ALA A 197 -13.98 6.54 -6.03
C ALA A 197 -14.35 8.04 -6.13
N PRO A 198 -13.89 8.94 -5.22
CA PRO A 198 -14.06 10.38 -5.39
C PRO A 198 -13.45 10.93 -6.69
N LEU A 199 -12.33 10.38 -7.14
CA LEU A 199 -11.70 10.80 -8.40
C LEU A 199 -12.54 10.42 -9.61
N PHE A 200 -13.11 9.21 -9.67
CA PHE A 200 -14.03 8.83 -10.74
C PHE A 200 -15.31 9.68 -10.74
N LEU A 201 -15.81 10.06 -9.56
CA LEU A 201 -16.94 10.97 -9.46
C LEU A 201 -16.62 12.36 -10.01
N ALA A 202 -15.44 12.90 -9.68
CA ALA A 202 -14.96 14.18 -10.21
C ALA A 202 -14.76 14.15 -11.74
N MET A 203 -14.26 13.01 -12.29
CA MET A 203 -14.17 12.79 -13.74
C MET A 203 -15.57 12.78 -14.38
N ALA A 204 -16.53 12.09 -13.79
CA ALA A 204 -17.91 12.04 -14.30
C ALA A 204 -18.58 13.42 -14.30
N ARG A 205 -18.25 14.27 -13.33
CA ARG A 205 -18.73 15.66 -13.24
C ARG A 205 -17.93 16.65 -14.09
N LYS A 206 -16.85 16.17 -14.76
CA LYS A 206 -15.92 17.01 -15.55
C LYS A 206 -15.21 18.10 -14.72
N GLU A 207 -15.05 17.87 -13.43
CA GLU A 207 -14.25 18.71 -12.52
C GLU A 207 -12.74 18.50 -12.77
N ILE A 208 -12.37 17.28 -13.20
CA ILE A 208 -11.03 16.88 -13.65
C ILE A 208 -11.15 16.07 -14.95
N ASP A 209 -10.10 16.11 -15.76
CA ASP A 209 -10.08 15.38 -17.03
C ASP A 209 -9.73 13.89 -16.86
N GLY A 210 -8.97 13.57 -15.81
CA GLY A 210 -8.50 12.21 -15.59
C GLY A 210 -7.79 12.00 -14.27
N GLN A 211 -7.23 10.80 -14.13
CA GLN A 211 -6.42 10.38 -12.99
C GLN A 211 -5.38 9.32 -13.39
N LEU A 212 -4.46 9.05 -12.49
CA LEU A 212 -3.59 7.87 -12.56
C LEU A 212 -4.15 6.79 -11.63
N VAL A 213 -4.32 5.56 -12.12
CA VAL A 213 -4.99 4.49 -11.38
C VAL A 213 -4.56 3.11 -11.88
N GLY A 214 -4.52 2.11 -10.98
CA GLY A 214 -4.30 0.72 -11.37
C GLY A 214 -5.43 0.18 -12.25
N MET A 215 -5.09 -0.54 -13.31
CA MET A 215 -6.05 -1.14 -14.25
C MET A 215 -7.04 -2.05 -13.54
N SER A 216 -6.56 -2.90 -12.62
CA SER A 216 -7.40 -3.78 -11.81
C SER A 216 -8.44 -3.00 -10.98
N SER A 217 -8.08 -1.82 -10.46
CA SER A 217 -9.01 -0.94 -9.74
C SER A 217 -10.15 -0.45 -10.62
N VAL A 218 -9.86 -0.13 -11.87
CA VAL A 218 -10.87 0.31 -12.84
C VAL A 218 -11.76 -0.85 -13.24
N LYS A 219 -11.18 -1.99 -13.61
CA LYS A 219 -11.92 -3.21 -14.00
C LYS A 219 -12.85 -3.71 -12.90
N THR A 220 -12.45 -3.54 -11.62
CA THR A 220 -13.26 -3.99 -10.49
C THR A 220 -14.26 -2.93 -10.02
N GLY A 221 -13.80 -1.69 -9.84
CA GLY A 221 -14.58 -0.61 -9.25
C GLY A 221 -15.42 0.19 -10.23
N GLN A 222 -15.10 0.16 -11.54
CA GLN A 222 -15.77 0.91 -12.61
C GLN A 222 -16.04 0.00 -13.82
N ARG A 223 -16.46 -1.21 -13.56
CA ARG A 223 -16.64 -2.27 -14.55
C ARG A 223 -17.48 -1.83 -15.75
N ASP A 224 -18.65 -1.27 -15.51
CA ASP A 224 -19.57 -0.83 -16.57
C ASP A 224 -18.94 0.24 -17.47
N MET A 225 -18.21 1.19 -16.87
CA MET A 225 -17.52 2.24 -17.62
C MET A 225 -16.33 1.69 -18.41
N TRP A 226 -15.61 0.71 -17.83
CA TRP A 226 -14.54 0.01 -18.51
C TRP A 226 -15.04 -0.74 -19.74
N GLU A 227 -16.09 -1.56 -19.59
CA GLU A 227 -16.71 -2.33 -20.67
C GLU A 227 -17.28 -1.43 -21.77
N LYS A 228 -17.83 -0.27 -21.41
CA LYS A 228 -18.30 0.77 -22.36
C LYS A 228 -17.20 1.61 -22.97
N ARG A 229 -15.93 1.34 -22.66
CA ARG A 229 -14.77 2.13 -23.13
C ARG A 229 -14.93 3.63 -22.83
N ALA A 230 -15.47 3.98 -21.67
CA ALA A 230 -15.68 5.37 -21.25
C ALA A 230 -14.36 6.12 -20.94
N PHE A 231 -13.25 5.40 -20.91
CA PHE A 231 -11.92 5.95 -20.62
C PHE A 231 -10.96 5.71 -21.80
N ARG A 232 -9.96 6.59 -21.88
CA ARG A 232 -8.80 6.47 -22.77
C ARG A 232 -7.54 6.46 -21.92
N THR A 233 -6.60 5.55 -22.23
CA THR A 233 -5.28 5.47 -21.60
C THR A 233 -4.28 6.25 -22.47
N LEU A 234 -3.49 7.13 -21.84
CA LEU A 234 -2.47 7.92 -22.53
C LEU A 234 -1.05 7.45 -22.24
N VAL A 235 -0.78 6.99 -21.01
CA VAL A 235 0.53 6.49 -20.56
C VAL A 235 0.29 5.34 -19.59
N GLN A 236 1.19 4.38 -19.56
CA GLN A 236 1.21 3.31 -18.59
C GLN A 236 2.50 3.33 -17.76
N PHE A 237 2.40 3.04 -16.46
CA PHE A 237 3.48 2.97 -15.49
C PHE A 237 3.46 1.63 -14.74
N GLY A 238 4.51 1.36 -13.95
CA GLY A 238 4.62 0.14 -13.16
C GLY A 238 4.90 -1.10 -14.00
N ARG A 239 5.44 -0.93 -15.21
CA ARG A 239 5.78 -2.01 -16.14
C ARG A 239 7.08 -1.71 -16.88
N THR A 240 7.83 -2.77 -17.13
CA THR A 240 9.03 -2.68 -17.98
C THR A 240 8.70 -2.69 -19.47
N THR A 241 7.55 -3.26 -19.85
CA THR A 241 7.06 -3.36 -21.22
C THR A 241 5.60 -2.96 -21.28
N ARG A 242 5.10 -2.61 -22.44
CA ARG A 242 3.69 -2.28 -22.64
C ARG A 242 2.79 -3.45 -22.27
N HIS A 243 1.65 -3.15 -21.62
CA HIS A 243 0.63 -4.14 -21.31
C HIS A 243 -0.03 -4.66 -22.59
N PRO A 244 -0.30 -5.98 -22.72
CA PRO A 244 -0.90 -6.55 -23.95
C PRO A 244 -2.25 -5.92 -24.34
N GLU A 245 -3.05 -5.45 -23.40
CA GLU A 245 -4.30 -4.74 -23.68
C GLU A 245 -4.09 -3.31 -24.21
N PHE A 246 -2.88 -2.75 -24.09
CA PHE A 246 -2.53 -1.38 -24.50
C PHE A 246 -1.24 -1.36 -25.30
N PRO A 247 -1.15 -2.12 -26.42
CA PRO A 247 0.10 -2.22 -27.18
C PRO A 247 0.54 -0.90 -27.82
N ASP A 248 -0.41 0.00 -28.07
CA ASP A 248 -0.16 1.30 -28.70
C ASP A 248 0.09 2.44 -27.69
N VAL A 249 -0.08 2.18 -26.37
CA VAL A 249 0.13 3.17 -25.34
C VAL A 249 1.54 3.07 -24.80
N PRO A 250 2.36 4.14 -24.84
CA PRO A 250 3.72 4.08 -24.35
C PRO A 250 3.79 3.93 -22.83
N THR A 251 4.86 3.28 -22.35
CA THR A 251 5.21 3.29 -20.92
C THR A 251 5.86 4.62 -20.54
N GLY A 252 5.84 4.95 -19.24
CA GLY A 252 6.59 6.09 -18.73
C GLY A 252 8.09 5.97 -19.03
N ARG A 253 8.64 4.75 -19.01
CA ARG A 253 10.05 4.46 -19.33
C ARG A 253 10.40 4.80 -20.78
N GLU A 254 9.54 4.46 -21.74
CA GLU A 254 9.73 4.79 -23.15
C GLU A 254 9.67 6.29 -23.43
N LEU A 255 9.04 7.05 -22.54
CA LEU A 255 8.91 8.50 -22.67
C LEU A 255 10.01 9.27 -21.92
N ALA A 256 10.88 8.59 -21.19
CA ALA A 256 11.95 9.22 -20.41
C ALA A 256 12.90 10.03 -21.33
N PRO A 257 13.11 11.33 -21.05
CA PRO A 257 13.93 12.18 -21.94
C PRO A 257 15.44 11.96 -21.79
N SER A 258 15.88 11.31 -20.69
CA SER A 258 17.29 10.98 -20.44
C SER A 258 17.43 9.76 -19.53
N PRO A 259 18.64 9.13 -19.43
CA PRO A 259 18.90 8.05 -18.49
C PRO A 259 18.66 8.42 -17.01
N ASP A 260 18.99 9.63 -16.62
CA ASP A 260 18.76 10.11 -15.25
C ASP A 260 17.25 10.20 -14.95
N MET A 261 16.47 10.70 -15.91
CA MET A 261 15.02 10.75 -15.79
C MET A 261 14.38 9.36 -15.80
N LEU A 262 14.94 8.41 -16.56
CA LEU A 262 14.54 7.01 -16.51
C LEU A 262 14.75 6.43 -15.10
N SER A 263 15.90 6.70 -14.48
CA SER A 263 16.19 6.23 -13.12
C SER A 263 15.18 6.75 -12.09
N LEU A 264 14.67 7.98 -12.23
CA LEU A 264 13.61 8.52 -11.36
C LEU A 264 12.28 7.80 -11.56
N ILE A 265 11.94 7.44 -12.80
CA ILE A 265 10.74 6.66 -13.11
C ILE A 265 10.86 5.27 -12.51
N GLU A 266 12.00 4.60 -12.71
CA GLU A 266 12.28 3.27 -12.16
C GLU A 266 12.21 3.27 -10.63
N PHE A 267 12.79 4.27 -9.98
CA PHE A 267 12.66 4.43 -8.52
C PHE A 267 11.20 4.55 -8.07
N ALA A 268 10.39 5.34 -8.78
CA ALA A 268 8.96 5.48 -8.46
C ALA A 268 8.18 4.17 -8.69
N GLU A 269 8.65 3.32 -9.58
CA GLU A 269 8.02 2.03 -9.92
C GLU A 269 8.46 0.86 -9.01
N ILE A 270 9.53 0.98 -8.21
CA ILE A 270 10.01 -0.09 -7.31
C ILE A 270 8.87 -0.78 -6.55
N PRO A 271 7.90 -0.07 -5.93
CA PRO A 271 6.82 -0.71 -5.18
C PRO A 271 5.87 -1.57 -6.02
N PHE A 272 6.02 -1.58 -7.33
CA PHE A 272 5.21 -2.40 -8.24
C PHE A 272 5.88 -3.72 -8.58
N PHE A 273 7.15 -3.88 -8.25
CA PHE A 273 7.95 -5.08 -8.53
C PHE A 273 8.34 -5.86 -7.27
N MET A 274 7.91 -5.38 -6.08
CA MET A 274 8.14 -6.04 -4.78
C MET A 274 7.03 -7.03 -4.44
#